data_827410d76c66d093e8d5e6b2fc632f95
#
_entry.id   827410d76c66d093e8d5e6b2fc632f95
#
_cell.length_a   1.000
_cell.length_b   1.000
_cell.length_c   1.000
_cell.angle_alpha   90.00
_cell.angle_beta   90.00
_cell.angle_gamma   90.00
#
_symmetry.space_group_name_H-M   'P 1'
#
loop_
_entity.id
_entity.type
_entity.pdbx_description
1 polymer ?
#
loop_
_entity_poly.entity_id
_entity_poly.type
_entity_poly.pdbx_seq_one_letter_code
_entity_poly.pdbx_strand_id
1 'polypeptide(L)'
;MLYQQIASNKRKTILVMTFFIALFGLIGAAIGYVYMSSMATGIIVALVVCGIYMFITMMQSTAIVMGMNNAQEITDVSQAPEIWHIVEDMAMVGRVPMPRVFIIDDQSPNAFATGPNPENAAVAVTRGLMERLNREEIEGVIAHEVSHIRNYDIR
;
A
#
# COMPACT_ATOMS: atom_id res chain seq x y z
N MET A 1 21.94 6.93 5.15
CA MET A 1 20.99 7.41 4.13
C MET A 1 19.61 6.78 4.30
N LEU A 2 19.47 5.45 4.39
CA LEU A 2 18.17 4.75 4.45
C LEU A 2 17.26 5.21 5.62
N TYR A 3 17.81 5.24 6.86
CA TYR A 3 17.05 5.70 8.03
C TYR A 3 16.56 7.15 7.94
N GLN A 4 17.27 8.02 7.22
CA GLN A 4 16.87 9.40 7.00
C GLN A 4 15.71 9.50 6.01
N GLN A 5 15.65 8.63 5.01
CA GLN A 5 14.54 8.55 4.07
C GLN A 5 13.27 8.04 4.73
N ILE A 6 13.38 6.98 5.54
CA ILE A 6 12.25 6.44 6.33
C ILE A 6 11.68 7.53 7.26
N ALA A 7 12.55 8.23 8.01
CA ALA A 7 12.14 9.32 8.89
C ALA A 7 11.49 10.47 8.12
N SER A 8 12.03 10.81 6.94
CA SER A 8 11.48 11.85 6.06
C SER A 8 10.08 11.46 5.54
N ASN A 9 9.91 10.23 5.08
CA ASN A 9 8.62 9.74 4.57
C ASN A 9 7.56 9.69 5.67
N LYS A 10 7.90 9.17 6.85
CA LYS A 10 7.00 9.20 8.03
C LYS A 10 6.57 10.64 8.38
N ARG A 11 7.53 11.59 8.38
CA ARG A 11 7.24 13.00 8.68
C ARG A 11 6.31 13.63 7.64
N LYS A 12 6.53 13.37 6.35
CA LYS A 12 5.66 13.86 5.26
C LYS A 12 4.25 13.28 5.38
N THR A 13 4.13 11.99 5.66
CA THR A 13 2.82 11.33 5.87
C THR A 13 2.08 11.96 7.04
N ILE A 14 2.74 12.15 8.20
CA ILE A 14 2.14 12.80 9.36
C ILE A 14 1.69 14.22 9.02
N LEU A 15 2.49 14.99 8.30
CA LEU A 15 2.17 16.36 7.90
C LEU A 15 0.92 16.40 7.02
N VAL A 16 0.84 15.53 6.01
CA VAL A 16 -0.32 15.42 5.13
C VAL A 16 -1.56 15.01 5.92
N MET A 17 -1.45 14.00 6.79
CA MET A 17 -2.57 13.56 7.64
C MET A 17 -3.05 14.70 8.56
N THR A 18 -2.13 15.42 9.20
CA THR A 18 -2.48 16.56 10.07
C THR A 18 -3.18 17.67 9.29
N PHE A 19 -2.72 17.95 8.08
CA PHE A 19 -3.36 18.92 7.20
C PHE A 19 -4.81 18.52 6.88
N PHE A 20 -5.05 17.27 6.51
CA PHE A 20 -6.40 16.77 6.23
C PHE A 20 -7.30 16.80 7.47
N ILE A 21 -6.80 16.39 8.63
CA ILE A 21 -7.56 16.47 9.90
C ILE A 21 -7.97 17.91 10.20
N ALA A 22 -7.06 18.87 10.05
CA ALA A 22 -7.36 20.28 10.25
C ALA A 22 -8.39 20.81 9.25
N LEU A 23 -8.24 20.44 7.97
CA LEU A 23 -9.18 20.81 6.90
C LEU A 23 -10.59 20.27 7.16
N PHE A 24 -10.72 18.98 7.50
CA PHE A 24 -12.01 18.37 7.84
C PHE A 24 -12.60 18.96 9.11
N GLY A 25 -11.77 19.30 10.11
CA GLY A 25 -12.21 20.01 11.30
C GLY A 25 -12.80 21.39 10.99
N LEU A 26 -12.18 22.17 10.12
CA LEU A 26 -12.68 23.47 9.67
C LEU A 26 -14.01 23.36 8.92
N ILE A 27 -14.11 22.40 7.99
CA ILE A 27 -15.35 22.11 7.25
C ILE A 27 -16.44 21.69 8.22
N GLY A 28 -16.13 20.80 9.18
CA GLY A 28 -17.06 20.36 10.21
C GLY A 28 -17.53 21.51 11.09
N ALA A 29 -16.65 22.44 11.47
CA ALA A 29 -17.01 23.63 12.22
C ALA A 29 -18.01 24.52 11.44
N ALA A 30 -17.76 24.75 10.16
CA ALA A 30 -18.63 25.56 9.31
C ALA A 30 -20.04 24.91 9.16
N ILE A 31 -20.09 23.61 8.87
CA ILE A 31 -21.34 22.86 8.76
C ILE A 31 -22.09 22.83 10.11
N GLY A 32 -21.36 22.57 11.20
CA GLY A 32 -21.92 22.55 12.55
C GLY A 32 -22.50 23.90 12.97
N TYR A 33 -21.85 25.00 12.59
CA TYR A 33 -22.36 26.35 12.86
C TYR A 33 -23.67 26.62 12.11
N VAL A 34 -23.72 26.25 10.81
CA VAL A 34 -24.88 26.55 9.95
C VAL A 34 -26.08 25.66 10.27
N TYR A 35 -25.88 24.36 10.45
CA TYR A 35 -26.96 23.37 10.51
C TYR A 35 -27.24 22.82 11.91
N MET A 36 -26.26 22.85 12.82
CA MET A 36 -26.38 22.26 14.17
C MET A 36 -26.34 23.30 15.28
N SER A 37 -26.22 24.60 14.97
CA SER A 37 -26.06 25.69 15.91
C SER A 37 -24.92 25.47 16.91
N SER A 38 -23.95 24.61 16.58
CA SER A 38 -22.81 24.24 17.40
C SER A 38 -21.61 23.84 16.57
N MET A 39 -20.59 24.69 16.55
CA MET A 39 -19.30 24.36 15.89
C MET A 39 -18.65 23.10 16.45
N ALA A 40 -18.71 22.95 17.80
CA ALA A 40 -18.08 21.80 18.46
C ALA A 40 -18.69 20.47 18.02
N THR A 41 -20.01 20.39 17.91
CA THR A 41 -20.69 19.19 17.43
C THR A 41 -20.29 18.86 15.99
N GLY A 42 -20.23 19.87 15.11
CA GLY A 42 -19.80 19.67 13.72
C GLY A 42 -18.35 19.19 13.60
N ILE A 43 -17.43 19.72 14.41
CA ILE A 43 -16.04 19.26 14.45
C ILE A 43 -15.96 17.79 14.89
N ILE A 44 -16.66 17.43 15.96
CA ILE A 44 -16.63 16.05 16.49
C ILE A 44 -17.15 15.07 15.44
N VAL A 45 -18.29 15.37 14.83
CA VAL A 45 -18.87 14.50 13.78
C VAL A 45 -17.91 14.36 12.59
N ALA A 46 -17.34 15.46 12.11
CA ALA A 46 -16.40 15.44 10.98
C ALA A 46 -15.15 14.63 11.30
N LEU A 47 -14.57 14.76 12.49
CA LEU A 47 -13.40 14.01 12.92
C LEU A 47 -13.68 12.51 13.08
N VAL A 48 -14.85 12.14 13.61
CA VAL A 48 -15.27 10.73 13.70
C VAL A 48 -15.43 10.11 12.33
N VAL A 49 -16.14 10.79 11.41
CA VAL A 49 -16.32 10.31 10.03
C VAL A 49 -14.96 10.21 9.31
N CYS A 50 -14.10 11.21 9.44
CA CYS A 50 -12.76 11.21 8.88
C CYS A 50 -11.92 10.03 9.42
N GLY A 51 -11.95 9.79 10.73
CA GLY A 51 -11.23 8.69 11.38
C GLY A 51 -11.69 7.32 10.89
N ILE A 52 -13.00 7.10 10.78
CA ILE A 52 -13.58 5.87 10.25
C ILE A 52 -13.17 5.67 8.79
N TYR A 53 -13.28 6.72 7.96
CA TYR A 53 -12.89 6.66 6.56
C TYR A 53 -11.40 6.33 6.39
N MET A 54 -10.52 6.99 7.14
CA MET A 54 -9.08 6.72 7.11
C MET A 54 -8.76 5.29 7.54
N PHE A 55 -9.43 4.79 8.58
CA PHE A 55 -9.25 3.42 9.05
C PHE A 55 -9.66 2.39 7.99
N ILE A 56 -10.82 2.57 7.36
CA ILE A 56 -11.30 1.68 6.28
C ILE A 56 -10.34 1.73 5.09
N THR A 57 -9.91 2.92 4.67
CA THR A 57 -8.99 3.10 3.54
C THR A 57 -7.63 2.43 3.81
N MET A 58 -7.10 2.55 5.03
CA MET A 58 -5.85 1.87 5.40
C MET A 58 -6.00 0.35 5.37
N MET A 59 -7.12 -0.17 5.87
CA MET A 59 -7.38 -1.62 5.85
C MET A 59 -7.55 -2.18 4.43
N GLN A 60 -8.08 -1.39 3.52
CA GLN A 60 -8.38 -1.81 2.15
C GLN A 60 -7.37 -1.31 1.11
N SER A 61 -6.30 -0.64 1.51
CA SER A 61 -5.34 -0.01 0.59
C SER A 61 -4.80 -0.98 -0.47
N THR A 62 -4.39 -2.18 -0.07
CA THR A 62 -3.93 -3.22 -0.98
C THR A 62 -5.03 -3.65 -1.96
N ALA A 63 -6.25 -3.91 -1.47
CA ALA A 63 -7.36 -4.34 -2.31
C ALA A 63 -7.76 -3.25 -3.33
N ILE A 64 -7.73 -1.98 -2.94
CA ILE A 64 -8.02 -0.85 -3.83
C ILE A 64 -6.99 -0.78 -4.95
N VAL A 65 -5.69 -0.81 -4.61
CA VAL A 65 -4.60 -0.75 -5.61
C VAL A 65 -4.65 -1.95 -6.55
N MET A 66 -4.84 -3.15 -6.02
CA MET A 66 -4.93 -4.37 -6.83
C MET A 66 -6.18 -4.37 -7.72
N GLY A 67 -7.32 -3.92 -7.18
CA GLY A 67 -8.56 -3.79 -7.96
C GLY A 67 -8.46 -2.78 -9.11
N MET A 68 -7.81 -1.64 -8.91
CA MET A 68 -7.58 -0.64 -9.95
C MET A 68 -6.71 -1.16 -11.10
N ASN A 69 -5.83 -2.11 -10.83
CA ASN A 69 -4.94 -2.73 -11.81
C ASN A 69 -5.47 -4.06 -12.36
N ASN A 70 -6.70 -4.47 -12.03
CA ASN A 70 -7.27 -5.77 -12.37
C ASN A 70 -6.32 -6.94 -12.00
N ALA A 71 -5.61 -6.81 -10.90
CA ALA A 71 -4.64 -7.79 -10.44
C ALA A 71 -5.35 -9.06 -9.95
N GLN A 72 -4.88 -10.22 -10.38
CA GLN A 72 -5.37 -11.53 -9.95
C GLN A 72 -4.47 -12.07 -8.85
N GLU A 73 -5.04 -12.38 -7.69
CA GLU A 73 -4.30 -12.96 -6.59
C GLU A 73 -3.95 -14.42 -6.88
N ILE A 74 -2.71 -14.78 -6.65
CA ILE A 74 -2.22 -16.15 -6.67
C ILE A 74 -2.32 -16.68 -5.25
N THR A 75 -3.28 -17.55 -5.01
CA THR A 75 -3.56 -18.11 -3.69
C THR A 75 -2.93 -19.47 -3.47
N ASP A 76 -2.49 -20.11 -4.55
CA ASP A 76 -1.86 -21.42 -4.53
C ASP A 76 -0.66 -21.47 -5.45
N VAL A 77 0.40 -22.14 -5.00
CA VAL A 77 1.66 -22.27 -5.75
C VAL A 77 1.48 -22.86 -7.17
N SER A 78 0.50 -23.73 -7.34
CA SER A 78 0.24 -24.38 -8.64
C SER A 78 -0.24 -23.42 -9.74
N GLN A 79 -0.77 -22.26 -9.36
CA GLN A 79 -1.27 -21.24 -10.31
C GLN A 79 -0.13 -20.52 -11.04
N ALA A 80 0.99 -20.26 -10.34
CA ALA A 80 2.17 -19.59 -10.88
C ALA A 80 3.44 -19.99 -10.09
N PRO A 81 3.94 -21.22 -10.21
CA PRO A 81 4.99 -21.75 -9.34
C PRO A 81 6.29 -20.96 -9.41
N GLU A 82 6.66 -20.47 -10.59
CA GLU A 82 7.91 -19.74 -10.76
C GLU A 82 7.93 -18.44 -9.96
N ILE A 83 6.94 -17.57 -10.17
CA ILE A 83 6.89 -16.29 -9.46
C ILE A 83 6.62 -16.47 -7.96
N TRP A 84 5.83 -17.49 -7.58
CA TRP A 84 5.61 -17.81 -6.19
C TRP A 84 6.91 -18.10 -5.44
N HIS A 85 7.73 -19.02 -5.96
CA HIS A 85 9.01 -19.37 -5.35
C HIS A 85 10.01 -18.22 -5.35
N ILE A 86 10.06 -17.40 -6.40
CA ILE A 86 10.90 -16.21 -6.40
C ILE A 86 10.53 -15.25 -5.27
N VAL A 87 9.23 -14.98 -5.09
CA VAL A 87 8.76 -14.08 -4.02
C VAL A 87 9.04 -14.69 -2.65
N GLU A 88 8.82 -16.00 -2.48
CA GLU A 88 9.09 -16.73 -1.24
C GLU A 88 10.58 -16.67 -0.86
N ASP A 89 11.47 -16.96 -1.82
CA ASP A 89 12.93 -16.89 -1.62
C ASP A 89 13.37 -15.48 -1.24
N MET A 90 12.89 -14.46 -1.95
CA MET A 90 13.24 -13.06 -1.68
C MET A 90 12.66 -12.57 -0.35
N ALA A 91 11.47 -13.02 0.04
CA ALA A 91 10.90 -12.71 1.35
C ALA A 91 11.74 -13.29 2.50
N MET A 92 12.23 -14.53 2.35
CA MET A 92 13.15 -15.16 3.31
C MET A 92 14.47 -14.37 3.41
N VAL A 93 15.08 -14.02 2.27
CA VAL A 93 16.31 -13.23 2.24
C VAL A 93 16.11 -11.84 2.84
N GLY A 94 14.98 -11.20 2.53
CA GLY A 94 14.58 -9.89 3.06
C GLY A 94 14.18 -9.92 4.53
N ARG A 95 13.96 -11.11 5.12
CA ARG A 95 13.43 -11.30 6.49
C ARG A 95 12.11 -10.55 6.70
N VAL A 96 11.21 -10.69 5.74
CA VAL A 96 9.83 -10.19 5.83
C VAL A 96 8.86 -11.38 5.73
N PRO A 97 7.64 -11.26 6.28
CA PRO A 97 6.59 -12.25 6.03
C PRO A 97 6.36 -12.40 4.53
N MET A 98 5.95 -13.61 4.09
CA MET A 98 5.58 -13.85 2.69
C MET A 98 4.48 -12.88 2.28
N PRO A 99 4.72 -11.97 1.32
CA PRO A 99 3.68 -11.07 0.84
C PRO A 99 2.67 -11.82 -0.04
N ARG A 100 1.46 -11.28 -0.14
CA ARG A 100 0.48 -11.78 -1.11
C ARG A 100 1.00 -11.53 -2.53
N VAL A 101 0.84 -12.52 -3.41
CA VAL A 101 1.34 -12.45 -4.79
C VAL A 101 0.20 -12.18 -5.75
N PHE A 102 0.38 -11.23 -6.66
CA PHE A 102 -0.60 -10.86 -7.67
C PHE A 102 0.03 -10.83 -9.06
N ILE A 103 -0.75 -11.21 -10.06
CA ILE A 103 -0.39 -11.07 -11.48
C ILE A 103 -1.37 -10.10 -12.14
N ILE A 104 -0.81 -9.16 -12.91
CA ILE A 104 -1.56 -8.18 -13.69
C ILE A 104 -1.43 -8.55 -15.17
N ASP A 105 -2.55 -8.61 -15.88
CA ASP A 105 -2.59 -8.89 -17.30
C ASP A 105 -2.29 -7.61 -18.11
N ASP A 106 -1.03 -7.18 -18.04
CA ASP A 106 -0.48 -6.03 -18.78
C ASP A 106 0.83 -6.44 -19.45
N GLN A 107 1.00 -6.01 -20.71
CA GLN A 107 2.20 -6.29 -21.53
C GLN A 107 3.37 -5.35 -21.22
N SER A 108 3.15 -4.28 -20.45
CA SER A 108 4.23 -3.39 -19.98
C SER A 108 5.02 -4.10 -18.87
N PRO A 109 6.36 -4.16 -18.93
CA PRO A 109 7.14 -4.81 -17.88
C PRO A 109 7.12 -3.94 -16.62
N ASN A 110 6.45 -4.42 -15.59
CA ASN A 110 6.34 -3.71 -14.30
C ASN A 110 6.18 -4.69 -13.14
N ALA A 111 6.66 -4.27 -11.96
CA ALA A 111 6.36 -4.89 -10.68
C ALA A 111 6.29 -3.79 -9.61
N PHE A 112 5.54 -4.02 -8.55
CA PHE A 112 5.50 -3.12 -7.41
C PHE A 112 5.04 -3.83 -6.14
N ALA A 113 5.45 -3.29 -4.99
CA ALA A 113 4.95 -3.69 -3.70
C ALA A 113 4.02 -2.62 -3.12
N THR A 114 2.98 -3.06 -2.39
CA THR A 114 2.05 -2.18 -1.68
C THR A 114 1.56 -2.84 -0.40
N GLY A 115 1.06 -2.04 0.52
CA GLY A 115 0.49 -2.53 1.77
C GLY A 115 0.65 -1.54 2.92
N PRO A 116 -0.15 -1.67 3.98
CA PRO A 116 -0.05 -0.79 5.15
C PRO A 116 1.18 -1.08 6.02
N ASN A 117 1.67 -2.31 6.01
CA ASN A 117 2.83 -2.80 6.78
C ASN A 117 3.37 -4.11 6.15
N PRO A 118 4.55 -4.60 6.57
CA PRO A 118 5.13 -5.83 6.04
C PRO A 118 4.24 -7.07 6.22
N GLU A 119 3.46 -7.15 7.30
CA GLU A 119 2.57 -8.28 7.61
C GLU A 119 1.37 -8.35 6.64
N ASN A 120 1.00 -7.22 6.03
CA ASN A 120 -0.11 -7.10 5.09
C ASN A 120 0.36 -6.57 3.73
N ALA A 121 1.59 -6.87 3.37
CA ALA A 121 2.17 -6.49 2.09
C ALA A 121 1.69 -7.40 0.95
N ALA A 122 1.70 -6.85 -0.24
CA ALA A 122 1.46 -7.57 -1.48
C ALA A 122 2.49 -7.13 -2.54
N VAL A 123 2.85 -8.07 -3.39
CA VAL A 123 3.70 -7.86 -4.57
C VAL A 123 2.88 -8.17 -5.81
N ALA A 124 2.86 -7.27 -6.76
CA ALA A 124 2.24 -7.45 -8.06
C ALA A 124 3.29 -7.45 -9.17
N VAL A 125 3.11 -8.34 -10.13
CA VAL A 125 3.97 -8.50 -11.31
C VAL A 125 3.11 -8.51 -12.55
N THR A 126 3.54 -7.83 -13.60
CA THR A 126 2.84 -7.89 -14.89
C THR A 126 3.27 -9.11 -15.71
N ARG A 127 2.38 -9.60 -16.58
CA ARG A 127 2.74 -10.65 -17.56
C ARG A 127 3.90 -10.21 -18.44
N GLY A 128 3.89 -8.96 -18.90
CA GLY A 128 4.95 -8.43 -19.74
C GLY A 128 6.32 -8.41 -19.08
N LEU A 129 6.42 -8.32 -17.76
CA LEU A 129 7.68 -8.48 -17.03
C LEU A 129 8.11 -9.94 -17.02
N MET A 130 7.21 -10.86 -16.70
CA MET A 130 7.48 -12.30 -16.64
C MET A 130 7.87 -12.90 -18.01
N GLU A 131 7.34 -12.36 -19.11
CA GLU A 131 7.64 -12.80 -20.47
C GLU A 131 8.97 -12.27 -21.02
N ARG A 132 9.44 -11.12 -20.51
CA ARG A 132 10.63 -10.42 -21.04
C ARG A 132 11.90 -10.68 -20.24
N LEU A 133 11.77 -10.97 -18.96
CA LEU A 133 12.89 -11.15 -18.04
C LEU A 133 13.11 -12.64 -17.77
N ASN A 134 14.35 -13.03 -17.63
CA ASN A 134 14.70 -14.35 -17.15
C ASN A 134 14.56 -14.40 -15.61
N ARG A 135 14.66 -15.62 -15.06
CA ARG A 135 14.47 -15.86 -13.62
C ARG A 135 15.36 -14.97 -12.74
N GLU A 136 16.66 -14.84 -13.06
CA GLU A 136 17.61 -14.06 -12.26
C GLU A 136 17.27 -12.56 -12.29
N GLU A 137 16.81 -12.07 -13.43
CA GLU A 137 16.36 -10.68 -13.59
C GLU A 137 15.08 -10.41 -12.79
N ILE A 138 14.12 -11.35 -12.80
CA ILE A 138 12.91 -11.27 -11.99
C ILE A 138 13.26 -11.30 -10.49
N GLU A 139 14.18 -12.18 -10.07
CA GLU A 139 14.68 -12.23 -8.69
C GLU A 139 15.25 -10.87 -8.26
N GLY A 140 16.01 -10.21 -9.14
CA GLY A 140 16.54 -8.86 -8.88
C GLY A 140 15.44 -7.81 -8.68
N VAL A 141 14.40 -7.83 -9.53
CA VAL A 141 13.25 -6.92 -9.41
C VAL A 141 12.48 -7.20 -8.12
N ILE A 142 12.16 -8.46 -7.83
CA ILE A 142 11.42 -8.84 -6.62
C ILE A 142 12.22 -8.54 -5.35
N ALA A 143 13.55 -8.74 -5.36
CA ALA A 143 14.41 -8.35 -4.26
C ALA A 143 14.34 -6.84 -3.98
N HIS A 144 14.25 -6.02 -5.05
CA HIS A 144 14.06 -4.58 -4.92
C HIS A 144 12.71 -4.25 -4.24
N GLU A 145 11.61 -4.85 -4.70
CA GLU A 145 10.28 -4.65 -4.12
C GLU A 145 10.20 -5.13 -2.65
N VAL A 146 10.80 -6.28 -2.35
CA VAL A 146 10.89 -6.80 -0.98
C VAL A 146 11.69 -5.86 -0.07
N SER A 147 12.71 -5.17 -0.61
CA SER A 147 13.45 -4.17 0.14
C SER A 147 12.58 -2.98 0.55
N HIS A 148 11.63 -2.58 -0.28
CA HIS A 148 10.63 -1.57 0.04
C HIS A 148 9.69 -2.03 1.16
N ILE A 149 9.23 -3.28 1.12
CA ILE A 149 8.43 -3.88 2.21
C ILE A 149 9.20 -3.79 3.54
N ARG A 150 10.43 -4.26 3.56
CA ARG A 150 11.30 -4.23 4.75
C ARG A 150 11.52 -2.81 5.29
N ASN A 151 11.60 -1.83 4.40
CA ASN A 151 11.88 -0.44 4.77
C ASN A 151 10.64 0.38 5.11
N TYR A 152 9.43 -0.23 5.07
CA TYR A 152 8.15 0.45 5.35
C TYR A 152 7.88 1.63 4.42
N ASP A 153 8.30 1.59 3.16
CA ASP A 153 8.08 2.64 2.16
C ASP A 153 7.13 2.22 1.02
N ILE A 154 6.35 1.17 1.24
CA ILE A 154 5.28 0.65 0.36
C ILE A 154 3.92 1.34 0.51
N ARG A 155 3.85 2.45 1.25
CA ARG A 155 2.61 3.17 1.59
C ARG A 155 2.35 4.31 0.63
#